data_3e881e03d12248d26edcd16e0b9a2a86
#
_entry.id   3e881e03d12248d26edcd16e0b9a2a86
#
_cell.length_a   1.000
_cell.length_b   1.000
_cell.length_c   1.000
_cell.angle_alpha   90.00
_cell.angle_beta   90.00
_cell.angle_gamma   90.00
#
_symmetry.space_group_name_H-M   'P 1'
#
loop_
_entity.id
_entity.type
_entity.pdbx_description
1 polymer ?
#
loop_
_entity_poly.entity_id
_entity_poly.type
_entity_poly.pdbx_seq_one_letter_code
_entity_poly.pdbx_strand_id
1 'polypeptide(L)'
;MILTVIDTETTGLSKEVHEIIDIALISYVISEDGQRFVVKKFNSKIKPAHIETASPVALEINHYREEDYVSAPSHREVLPAVRKIIENSDLLIGQNLIFDLQFINSACEKIYGDEDNVVFPPYIDTKAMADVLRNKNIIEKSGMDYLCEHYNVTFTGKAHTALTDCERTMSVFDELTKECGDYEIYSYESPYDPRYDS
;
A
#
# COMPACT_ATOMS: atom_id res chain seq x y z
N MET A 1 13.06 -11.12 -10.75
CA MET A 1 12.15 -10.92 -9.61
C MET A 1 11.37 -9.63 -9.85
N ILE A 2 10.05 -9.69 -9.70
CA ILE A 2 9.15 -8.53 -9.79
C ILE A 2 8.79 -8.09 -8.37
N LEU A 3 9.20 -6.88 -8.02
CA LEU A 3 8.89 -6.23 -6.76
C LEU A 3 7.84 -5.15 -7.01
N THR A 4 6.75 -5.15 -6.24
CA THR A 4 5.69 -4.14 -6.39
C THR A 4 5.47 -3.37 -5.10
N VAL A 5 5.56 -2.05 -5.18
CA VAL A 5 5.18 -1.14 -4.10
C VAL A 5 3.70 -0.84 -4.22
N ILE A 6 2.99 -0.87 -3.10
CA ILE A 6 1.54 -0.60 -3.02
C ILE A 6 1.29 0.47 -1.95
N ASP A 7 0.34 1.34 -2.25
CA ASP A 7 -0.22 2.29 -1.31
C ASP A 7 -1.68 2.58 -1.64
N THR A 8 -2.50 2.84 -0.62
CA THR A 8 -3.92 3.16 -0.74
C THR A 8 -4.32 4.35 0.12
N GLU A 9 -5.14 5.24 -0.43
CA GLU A 9 -5.86 6.24 0.35
C GLU A 9 -7.30 5.75 0.58
N THR A 10 -7.79 5.92 1.79
CA THR A 10 -9.09 5.38 2.19
C THR A 10 -9.98 6.44 2.82
N THR A 11 -11.29 6.19 2.85
CA THR A 11 -12.26 7.08 3.52
C THR A 11 -12.21 6.99 5.05
N GLY A 12 -11.33 6.14 5.62
CA GLY A 12 -11.13 5.99 7.07
C GLY A 12 -10.40 4.70 7.41
N LEU A 13 -10.36 4.31 8.68
CA LEU A 13 -9.45 3.26 9.17
C LEU A 13 -10.07 1.85 9.27
N SER A 14 -11.41 1.71 9.18
CA SER A 14 -12.09 0.41 9.28
C SER A 14 -12.43 -0.12 7.90
N LYS A 15 -11.83 -1.21 7.50
CA LYS A 15 -12.08 -1.90 6.22
C LYS A 15 -13.52 -2.42 6.07
N GLU A 16 -14.23 -2.61 7.18
CA GLU A 16 -15.63 -3.05 7.20
C GLU A 16 -16.57 -1.93 6.74
N VAL A 17 -16.24 -0.68 7.07
CA VAL A 17 -17.08 0.51 6.87
C VAL A 17 -16.56 1.41 5.76
N HIS A 18 -15.24 1.60 5.70
CA HIS A 18 -14.60 2.56 4.81
C HIS A 18 -14.16 1.92 3.49
N GLU A 19 -13.83 2.77 2.52
CA GLU A 19 -13.54 2.36 1.16
C GLU A 19 -12.20 2.94 0.69
N ILE A 20 -11.55 2.24 -0.25
CA ILE A 20 -10.39 2.77 -0.98
C ILE A 20 -10.88 3.85 -1.94
N ILE A 21 -10.23 5.01 -1.95
CA ILE A 21 -10.53 6.13 -2.86
C ILE A 21 -9.37 6.48 -3.81
N ASP A 22 -8.16 6.10 -3.48
CA ASP A 22 -7.01 6.17 -4.38
C ASP A 22 -6.16 4.92 -4.17
N ILE A 23 -5.58 4.37 -5.24
CA ILE A 23 -4.71 3.21 -5.17
C ILE A 23 -3.60 3.33 -6.19
N ALA A 24 -2.38 3.04 -5.77
CA ALA A 24 -1.23 3.00 -6.65
C ALA A 24 -0.39 1.73 -6.46
N LEU A 25 0.14 1.24 -7.58
CA LEU A 25 1.09 0.13 -7.62
C LEU A 25 2.21 0.49 -8.59
N ILE A 26 3.45 0.37 -8.12
CA ILE A 26 4.63 0.54 -8.98
C ILE A 26 5.42 -0.76 -8.97
N SER A 27 5.51 -1.42 -10.13
CA SER A 27 6.26 -2.66 -10.27
C SER A 27 7.64 -2.40 -10.86
N TYR A 28 8.63 -3.03 -10.26
CA TYR A 28 10.03 -2.99 -10.65
C TYR A 28 10.52 -4.38 -11.00
N VAL A 29 11.36 -4.49 -12.01
CA VAL A 29 12.19 -5.67 -12.25
C VAL A 29 13.57 -5.39 -11.69
N ILE A 30 14.08 -6.34 -10.91
CA ILE A 30 15.45 -6.32 -10.42
C ILE A 30 16.28 -7.22 -11.34
N SER A 31 17.28 -6.64 -11.98
CA SER A 31 18.24 -7.37 -12.83
C SER A 31 19.25 -8.17 -11.98
N GLU A 32 20.03 -9.04 -12.62
CA GLU A 32 21.04 -9.87 -11.93
C GLU A 32 22.14 -9.04 -11.26
N ASP A 33 22.45 -7.85 -11.78
CA ASP A 33 23.39 -6.88 -11.19
C ASP A 33 22.78 -5.98 -10.13
N GLY A 34 21.52 -6.22 -9.73
CA GLY A 34 20.82 -5.48 -8.68
C GLY A 34 20.21 -4.14 -9.11
N GLN A 35 20.27 -3.78 -10.39
CA GLN A 35 19.61 -2.57 -10.88
C GLN A 35 18.09 -2.77 -10.94
N ARG A 36 17.35 -1.68 -10.65
CA ARG A 36 15.88 -1.67 -10.71
C ARG A 36 15.38 -0.86 -11.88
N PHE A 37 14.40 -1.43 -12.57
CA PHE A 37 13.73 -0.78 -13.69
C PHE A 37 12.21 -0.79 -13.44
N VAL A 38 11.58 0.38 -13.52
CA VAL A 38 10.12 0.47 -13.48
C VAL A 38 9.57 -0.20 -14.74
N VAL A 39 8.75 -1.23 -14.56
CA VAL A 39 8.11 -1.95 -15.67
C VAL A 39 6.61 -1.67 -15.74
N LYS A 40 6.02 -1.20 -14.63
CA LYS A 40 4.62 -0.82 -14.60
C LYS A 40 4.39 0.26 -13.54
N LYS A 41 3.59 1.26 -13.89
CA LYS A 41 2.93 2.17 -12.94
C LYS A 41 1.43 2.06 -13.16
N PHE A 42 0.71 1.82 -12.09
CA PHE A 42 -0.74 1.84 -12.06
C PHE A 42 -1.16 2.83 -10.97
N ASN A 43 -2.06 3.73 -11.31
CA ASN A 43 -2.68 4.64 -10.34
C ASN A 43 -4.12 4.89 -10.75
N SER A 44 -5.04 4.85 -9.80
CA SER A 44 -6.44 5.14 -10.05
C SER A 44 -7.12 5.73 -8.83
N LYS A 45 -7.79 6.87 -9.02
CA LYS A 45 -8.86 7.27 -8.12
C LYS A 45 -10.00 6.28 -8.26
N ILE A 46 -10.74 6.05 -7.17
CA ILE A 46 -11.89 5.14 -7.14
C ILE A 46 -13.07 5.90 -6.55
N LYS A 47 -14.18 5.91 -7.26
CA LYS A 47 -15.40 6.55 -6.77
C LYS A 47 -15.94 5.77 -5.56
N PRO A 48 -16.04 6.39 -4.37
CA PRO A 48 -16.64 5.75 -3.22
C PRO A 48 -18.12 5.50 -3.47
N ALA A 49 -18.63 4.35 -3.02
CA ALA A 49 -20.03 4.00 -3.07
C ALA A 49 -20.82 4.57 -1.85
N HIS A 50 -20.11 4.71 -0.72
CA HIS A 50 -20.68 5.09 0.59
C HIS A 50 -19.91 6.24 1.22
N ILE A 51 -19.83 7.38 0.51
CA ILE A 51 -19.10 8.57 1.00
C ILE A 51 -19.67 9.11 2.31
N GLU A 52 -20.95 8.85 2.60
CA GLU A 52 -21.64 9.23 3.83
C GLU A 52 -21.06 8.56 5.09
N THR A 53 -20.32 7.46 4.93
CA THR A 53 -19.64 6.75 6.03
C THR A 53 -18.22 7.25 6.28
N ALA A 54 -17.73 8.13 5.41
CA ALA A 54 -16.33 8.56 5.44
C ALA A 54 -15.98 9.34 6.72
N SER A 55 -14.76 9.14 7.20
CA SER A 55 -14.18 9.96 8.26
C SER A 55 -13.81 11.34 7.73
N PRO A 56 -14.34 12.44 8.29
CA PRO A 56 -13.94 13.79 7.86
C PRO A 56 -12.44 14.03 7.95
N VAL A 57 -11.77 13.44 8.95
CA VAL A 57 -10.32 13.56 9.13
C VAL A 57 -9.57 12.86 8.00
N ALA A 58 -10.02 11.67 7.58
CA ALA A 58 -9.41 10.96 6.47
C ALA A 58 -9.57 11.73 5.14
N LEU A 59 -10.76 12.28 4.90
CA LEU A 59 -11.02 13.09 3.71
C LEU A 59 -10.16 14.36 3.66
N GLU A 60 -9.91 15.00 4.81
CA GLU A 60 -9.03 16.16 4.90
C GLU A 60 -7.58 15.78 4.60
N ILE A 61 -7.06 14.70 5.20
CA ILE A 61 -5.69 14.21 4.99
C ILE A 61 -5.46 13.86 3.52
N ASN A 62 -6.39 13.12 2.91
CA ASN A 62 -6.30 12.66 1.53
C ASN A 62 -6.69 13.76 0.52
N HIS A 63 -6.97 14.97 0.99
CA HIS A 63 -7.37 16.11 0.16
C HIS A 63 -8.55 15.79 -0.76
N TYR A 64 -9.51 15.01 -0.28
CA TYR A 64 -10.68 14.61 -1.04
C TYR A 64 -11.48 15.82 -1.51
N ARG A 65 -11.84 15.82 -2.80
CA ARG A 65 -12.79 16.77 -3.39
C ARG A 65 -13.73 16.00 -4.29
N GLU A 66 -15.02 16.13 -4.08
CA GLU A 66 -16.04 15.36 -4.79
C GLU A 66 -15.88 15.47 -6.33
N GLU A 67 -15.56 16.66 -6.83
CA GLU A 67 -15.35 16.89 -8.26
C GLU A 67 -14.26 16.02 -8.90
N ASP A 68 -13.25 15.60 -8.13
CA ASP A 68 -12.16 14.76 -8.61
C ASP A 68 -12.59 13.29 -8.79
N TYR A 69 -13.76 12.91 -8.23
CA TYR A 69 -14.26 11.52 -8.20
C TYR A 69 -15.53 11.32 -9.02
N VAL A 70 -16.13 12.38 -9.58
CA VAL A 70 -17.38 12.29 -10.37
C VAL A 70 -17.25 11.30 -11.53
N SER A 71 -16.10 11.31 -12.22
CA SER A 71 -15.80 10.44 -13.37
C SER A 71 -14.85 9.29 -13.03
N ALA A 72 -14.48 9.12 -11.74
CA ALA A 72 -13.61 8.04 -11.32
C ALA A 72 -14.32 6.68 -11.49
N PRO A 73 -13.58 5.63 -11.87
CA PRO A 73 -14.13 4.29 -11.98
C PRO A 73 -14.54 3.74 -10.61
N SER A 74 -15.41 2.76 -10.61
CA SER A 74 -15.83 2.01 -9.43
C SER A 74 -14.75 1.00 -9.00
N HIS A 75 -14.85 0.48 -7.77
CA HIS A 75 -14.02 -0.62 -7.29
C HIS A 75 -14.07 -1.83 -8.24
N ARG A 76 -15.26 -2.20 -8.74
CA ARG A 76 -15.45 -3.32 -9.68
C ARG A 76 -14.65 -3.17 -10.97
N GLU A 77 -14.43 -1.94 -11.42
CA GLU A 77 -13.67 -1.67 -12.65
C GLU A 77 -12.15 -1.65 -12.38
N VAL A 78 -11.72 -1.24 -11.19
CA VAL A 78 -10.29 -1.08 -10.83
C VAL A 78 -9.67 -2.38 -10.31
N LEU A 79 -10.35 -3.09 -9.43
CA LEU A 79 -9.79 -4.24 -8.71
C LEU A 79 -9.27 -5.39 -9.60
N PRO A 80 -9.84 -5.71 -10.77
CA PRO A 80 -9.26 -6.74 -11.63
C PRO A 80 -7.84 -6.42 -12.09
N ALA A 81 -7.54 -5.14 -12.36
CA ALA A 81 -6.20 -4.71 -12.74
C ALA A 81 -5.24 -4.76 -11.54
N VAL A 82 -5.69 -4.35 -10.36
CA VAL A 82 -4.93 -4.42 -9.09
C VAL A 82 -4.56 -5.86 -8.77
N ARG A 83 -5.53 -6.78 -8.75
CA ARG A 83 -5.30 -8.21 -8.51
C ARG A 83 -4.25 -8.78 -9.47
N LYS A 84 -4.42 -8.52 -10.77
CA LYS A 84 -3.48 -9.02 -11.78
C LYS A 84 -2.05 -8.52 -11.55
N ILE A 85 -1.86 -7.30 -11.05
CA ILE A 85 -0.52 -6.79 -10.74
C ILE A 85 0.03 -7.50 -9.50
N ILE A 86 -0.76 -7.63 -8.45
CA ILE A 86 -0.38 -8.30 -7.20
C ILE A 86 0.00 -9.76 -7.47
N GLU A 87 -0.85 -10.51 -8.17
CA GLU A 87 -0.63 -11.93 -8.49
C GLU A 87 0.58 -12.19 -9.39
N ASN A 88 1.03 -11.19 -10.15
CA ASN A 88 2.24 -11.27 -10.96
C ASN A 88 3.49 -10.73 -10.25
N SER A 89 3.40 -10.37 -8.98
CA SER A 89 4.52 -9.88 -8.18
C SER A 89 5.14 -11.03 -7.39
N ASP A 90 6.46 -11.02 -7.27
CA ASP A 90 7.20 -11.98 -6.42
C ASP A 90 7.28 -11.48 -4.98
N LEU A 91 7.24 -10.14 -4.78
CA LEU A 91 7.38 -9.50 -3.48
C LEU A 91 6.62 -8.15 -3.48
N LEU A 92 5.90 -7.87 -2.39
CA LEU A 92 5.25 -6.58 -2.16
C LEU A 92 6.06 -5.75 -1.16
N ILE A 93 5.99 -4.43 -1.30
CA ILE A 93 6.54 -3.47 -0.34
C ILE A 93 5.49 -2.40 -0.06
N GLY A 94 5.40 -1.96 1.19
CA GLY A 94 4.55 -0.84 1.59
C GLY A 94 4.89 -0.31 2.97
N GLN A 95 4.31 0.81 3.32
CA GLN A 95 4.42 1.43 4.64
C GLN A 95 3.20 1.07 5.48
N ASN A 96 3.33 0.20 6.48
CA ASN A 96 2.21 -0.40 7.19
C ASN A 96 1.30 -1.21 6.25
N LEU A 97 1.94 -1.97 5.37
CA LEU A 97 1.33 -2.59 4.19
C LEU A 97 0.15 -3.51 4.52
N ILE A 98 0.13 -4.12 5.71
CA ILE A 98 -0.99 -4.97 6.13
C ILE A 98 -2.34 -4.21 6.08
N PHE A 99 -2.33 -2.90 6.32
CA PHE A 99 -3.52 -2.06 6.21
C PHE A 99 -4.05 -2.06 4.77
N ASP A 100 -3.18 -1.83 3.79
CA ASP A 100 -3.55 -1.79 2.37
C ASP A 100 -4.05 -3.13 1.88
N LEU A 101 -3.35 -4.22 2.25
CA LEU A 101 -3.73 -5.58 1.87
C LEU A 101 -5.11 -5.96 2.42
N GLN A 102 -5.41 -5.57 3.67
CA GLN A 102 -6.71 -5.81 4.28
C GLN A 102 -7.84 -5.04 3.59
N PHE A 103 -7.59 -3.79 3.19
CA PHE A 103 -8.57 -3.00 2.45
C PHE A 103 -8.80 -3.54 1.04
N ILE A 104 -7.75 -3.96 0.33
CA ILE A 104 -7.85 -4.58 -1.00
C ILE A 104 -8.65 -5.89 -0.90
N ASN A 105 -8.33 -6.74 0.09
CA ASN A 105 -9.04 -8.00 0.29
C ASN A 105 -10.51 -7.76 0.60
N SER A 106 -10.82 -6.89 1.56
CA SER A 106 -12.20 -6.54 1.92
C SER A 106 -13.00 -5.95 0.74
N ALA A 107 -12.35 -5.13 -0.10
CA ALA A 107 -13.01 -4.60 -1.29
C ALA A 107 -13.30 -5.71 -2.33
N CYS A 108 -12.41 -6.69 -2.47
CA CYS A 108 -12.65 -7.86 -3.33
C CYS A 108 -13.78 -8.74 -2.78
N GLU A 109 -13.77 -9.06 -1.49
CA GLU A 109 -14.83 -9.83 -0.82
C GLU A 109 -16.21 -9.18 -1.00
N LYS A 110 -16.32 -7.87 -0.79
CA LYS A 110 -17.59 -7.14 -0.96
C LYS A 110 -18.14 -7.18 -2.39
N ILE A 111 -17.27 -7.32 -3.40
CA ILE A 111 -17.66 -7.24 -4.81
C ILE A 111 -17.84 -8.62 -5.44
N TYR A 112 -17.00 -9.58 -5.09
CA TYR A 112 -16.93 -10.90 -5.75
C TYR A 112 -17.37 -12.04 -4.83
N GLY A 113 -17.49 -11.81 -3.52
CA GLY A 113 -17.80 -12.81 -2.50
C GLY A 113 -16.56 -13.47 -1.89
N ASP A 114 -16.76 -14.21 -0.81
CA ASP A 114 -15.68 -14.75 0.04
C ASP A 114 -14.82 -15.82 -0.68
N GLU A 115 -15.31 -16.40 -1.76
CA GLU A 115 -14.58 -17.44 -2.51
C GLU A 115 -13.49 -16.87 -3.43
N ASP A 116 -13.46 -15.54 -3.63
CA ASP A 116 -12.56 -14.88 -4.59
C ASP A 116 -11.49 -14.01 -3.89
N ASN A 117 -10.88 -14.57 -2.87
CA ASN A 117 -9.81 -13.92 -2.10
C ASN A 117 -8.56 -13.63 -2.97
N VAL A 118 -7.95 -12.49 -2.74
CA VAL A 118 -6.68 -12.14 -3.37
C VAL A 118 -5.56 -12.96 -2.75
N VAL A 119 -4.79 -13.66 -3.59
CA VAL A 119 -3.57 -14.34 -3.14
C VAL A 119 -2.43 -13.31 -3.15
N PHE A 120 -1.98 -12.92 -1.97
CA PHE A 120 -0.87 -12.00 -1.82
C PHE A 120 0.46 -12.76 -1.79
N PRO A 121 1.47 -12.32 -2.55
CA PRO A 121 2.84 -12.82 -2.39
C PRO A 121 3.43 -12.35 -1.04
N PRO A 122 4.59 -12.86 -0.64
CA PRO A 122 5.33 -12.35 0.51
C PRO A 122 5.52 -10.84 0.44
N TYR A 123 5.66 -10.18 1.60
CA TYR A 123 5.81 -8.73 1.62
C TYR A 123 6.84 -8.25 2.66
N ILE A 124 7.33 -7.04 2.44
CA ILE A 124 8.17 -6.27 3.36
C ILE A 124 7.40 -5.02 3.78
N ASP A 125 7.39 -4.76 5.09
CA ASP A 125 6.79 -3.57 5.68
C ASP A 125 7.87 -2.58 6.11
N THR A 126 7.97 -1.45 5.43
CA THR A 126 8.97 -0.41 5.73
C THR A 126 8.76 0.21 7.11
N LYS A 127 7.51 0.25 7.60
CA LYS A 127 7.23 0.69 8.97
C LYS A 127 7.81 -0.27 9.99
N ALA A 128 7.69 -1.57 9.78
CA ALA A 128 8.27 -2.58 10.67
C ALA A 128 9.80 -2.47 10.70
N MET A 129 10.46 -2.27 9.55
CA MET A 129 11.90 -2.01 9.47
C MET A 129 12.29 -0.75 10.29
N ALA A 130 11.56 0.34 10.09
CA ALA A 130 11.79 1.58 10.82
C ALA A 130 11.54 1.44 12.33
N ASP A 131 10.53 0.66 12.74
CA ASP A 131 10.26 0.37 14.15
C ASP A 131 11.42 -0.39 14.82
N VAL A 132 12.11 -1.29 14.10
CA VAL A 132 13.34 -1.94 14.58
C VAL A 132 14.44 -0.90 14.86
N LEU A 133 14.67 0.02 13.94
CA LEU A 133 15.67 1.09 14.11
C LEU A 133 15.29 2.05 15.25
N ARG A 134 14.01 2.39 15.35
CA ARG A 134 13.50 3.21 16.46
C ARG A 134 13.71 2.53 17.82
N ASN A 135 13.44 1.24 17.92
CA ASN A 135 13.64 0.48 19.17
C ASN A 135 15.13 0.36 19.54
N LYS A 136 16.03 0.46 18.56
CA LYS A 136 17.47 0.54 18.78
C LYS A 136 17.95 1.99 19.05
N ASN A 137 17.07 2.98 19.12
CA ASN A 137 17.35 4.41 19.24
C ASN A 137 18.24 4.98 18.12
N ILE A 138 18.17 4.41 16.92
CA ILE A 138 18.89 4.91 15.74
C ILE A 138 18.10 6.04 15.09
N ILE A 139 16.77 5.91 15.04
CA ILE A 139 15.84 6.94 14.59
C ILE A 139 14.80 7.25 15.68
N GLU A 140 14.14 8.41 15.60
CA GLU A 140 13.16 8.83 16.61
C GLU A 140 11.74 8.36 16.31
N LYS A 141 11.34 8.32 15.03
CA LYS A 141 9.99 7.99 14.59
C LYS A 141 10.02 7.06 13.37
N SER A 142 8.94 6.32 13.14
CA SER A 142 8.78 5.38 12.02
C SER A 142 7.71 5.81 11.00
N GLY A 143 7.17 7.02 11.11
CA GLY A 143 6.21 7.57 10.14
C GLY A 143 6.88 8.05 8.86
N MET A 144 6.18 7.94 7.71
CA MET A 144 6.73 8.23 6.39
C MET A 144 7.30 9.66 6.27
N ASP A 145 6.62 10.68 6.78
CA ASP A 145 7.10 12.06 6.70
C ASP A 145 8.42 12.26 7.44
N TYR A 146 8.52 11.69 8.65
CA TYR A 146 9.77 11.72 9.40
C TYR A 146 10.89 10.96 8.66
N LEU A 147 10.61 9.79 8.09
CA LEU A 147 11.61 9.00 7.37
C LEU A 147 12.10 9.74 6.12
N CYS A 148 11.21 10.37 5.38
CA CYS A 148 11.59 11.20 4.23
C CYS A 148 12.48 12.36 4.65
N GLU A 149 12.17 13.05 5.74
CA GLU A 149 13.00 14.14 6.28
C GLU A 149 14.36 13.62 6.77
N HIS A 150 14.35 12.54 7.55
CA HIS A 150 15.57 11.95 8.14
C HIS A 150 16.56 11.48 7.07
N TYR A 151 16.07 10.84 6.01
CA TYR A 151 16.90 10.34 4.92
C TYR A 151 17.09 11.32 3.76
N ASN A 152 16.57 12.55 3.87
CA ASN A 152 16.59 13.55 2.81
C ASN A 152 15.98 13.03 1.49
N VAL A 153 14.93 12.22 1.57
CA VAL A 153 14.20 11.72 0.41
C VAL A 153 13.46 12.89 -0.24
N THR A 154 13.80 13.16 -1.49
CA THR A 154 13.09 14.17 -2.31
C THR A 154 12.09 13.46 -3.22
N PHE A 155 10.89 14.02 -3.33
CA PHE A 155 9.83 13.51 -4.20
C PHE A 155 9.13 14.65 -4.93
N THR A 156 8.53 14.32 -6.06
CA THR A 156 7.72 15.26 -6.84
C THR A 156 6.26 14.85 -6.69
N GLY A 157 5.40 15.80 -6.38
CA GLY A 157 3.98 15.52 -6.16
C GLY A 157 3.55 15.95 -4.76
N LYS A 158 2.31 15.62 -4.44
CA LYS A 158 1.69 15.96 -3.17
C LYS A 158 1.71 14.71 -2.28
N ALA A 159 2.20 14.83 -1.06
CA ALA A 159 2.05 13.79 -0.05
C ALA A 159 0.56 13.46 0.16
N HIS A 160 0.27 12.26 0.62
CA HIS A 160 -1.09 11.73 0.75
C HIS A 160 -1.82 11.65 -0.60
N THR A 161 -1.09 11.14 -1.59
CA THR A 161 -1.63 10.55 -2.81
C THR A 161 -0.94 9.22 -3.02
N ALA A 162 -1.69 8.16 -3.30
CA ALA A 162 -1.16 6.81 -3.33
C ALA A 162 0.08 6.66 -4.24
N LEU A 163 0.12 7.34 -5.38
CA LEU A 163 1.28 7.27 -6.28
C LEU A 163 2.53 7.90 -5.68
N THR A 164 2.40 9.09 -5.07
CA THR A 164 3.53 9.77 -4.42
C THR A 164 4.04 8.95 -3.25
N ASP A 165 3.13 8.36 -2.48
CA ASP A 165 3.50 7.59 -1.31
C ASP A 165 4.13 6.23 -1.68
N CYS A 166 3.77 5.61 -2.81
CA CYS A 166 4.56 4.51 -3.40
C CYS A 166 6.00 4.93 -3.74
N GLU A 167 6.20 6.11 -4.36
CA GLU A 167 7.54 6.61 -4.71
C GLU A 167 8.37 6.93 -3.46
N ARG A 168 7.77 7.54 -2.44
CA ARG A 168 8.37 7.78 -1.11
C ARG A 168 8.78 6.49 -0.44
N THR A 169 7.86 5.53 -0.38
CA THR A 169 8.07 4.20 0.24
C THR A 169 9.25 3.48 -0.39
N MET A 170 9.37 3.49 -1.72
CA MET A 170 10.50 2.84 -2.39
C MET A 170 11.83 3.53 -2.06
N SER A 171 11.85 4.85 -2.03
CA SER A 171 13.06 5.61 -1.68
C SER A 171 13.46 5.41 -0.22
N VAL A 172 12.49 5.39 0.70
CA VAL A 172 12.73 5.11 2.12
C VAL A 172 13.19 3.66 2.32
N PHE A 173 12.62 2.70 1.59
CA PHE A 173 13.06 1.31 1.63
C PHE A 173 14.55 1.17 1.27
N ASP A 174 15.03 1.89 0.27
CA ASP A 174 16.45 1.89 -0.12
C ASP A 174 17.37 2.37 1.01
N GLU A 175 16.96 3.36 1.76
CA GLU A 175 17.74 3.86 2.89
C GLU A 175 17.67 2.92 4.09
N LEU A 176 16.49 2.41 4.41
CA LEU A 176 16.29 1.45 5.49
C LEU A 176 17.11 0.16 5.29
N THR A 177 17.20 -0.35 4.06
CA THR A 177 17.99 -1.56 3.76
C THR A 177 19.49 -1.38 4.00
N LYS A 178 20.01 -0.16 3.86
CA LYS A 178 21.41 0.15 4.16
C LYS A 178 21.72 0.09 5.66
N GLU A 179 20.72 0.45 6.49
CA GLU A 179 20.89 0.52 7.94
C GLU A 179 20.46 -0.75 8.68
N CYS A 180 19.40 -1.41 8.22
CA CYS A 180 18.87 -2.59 8.89
C CYS A 180 19.76 -3.82 8.75
N GLY A 181 20.51 -3.96 7.66
CA GLY A 181 21.25 -5.16 7.31
C GLY A 181 20.32 -6.32 6.96
N ASP A 182 19.63 -6.86 7.95
CA ASP A 182 18.61 -7.89 7.81
C ASP A 182 17.21 -7.32 8.07
N TYR A 183 16.23 -7.76 7.29
CA TYR A 183 14.81 -7.41 7.44
C TYR A 183 13.93 -8.64 7.24
N GLU A 184 12.76 -8.62 7.87
CA GLU A 184 11.81 -9.73 7.80
C GLU A 184 10.94 -9.64 6.55
N ILE A 185 10.69 -10.80 5.94
CA ILE A 185 9.72 -10.98 4.87
C ILE A 185 8.50 -11.66 5.49
N TYR A 186 7.35 -11.03 5.40
CA TYR A 186 6.10 -11.51 5.96
C TYR A 186 5.27 -12.25 4.92
N SER A 187 4.45 -13.19 5.37
CA SER A 187 3.38 -13.77 4.57
C SER A 187 2.05 -13.16 5.01
N TYR A 188 1.20 -12.81 4.06
CA TYR A 188 -0.16 -12.40 4.37
C TYR A 188 -0.95 -13.65 4.73
N GLU A 189 -1.29 -13.76 6.00
CA GLU A 189 -2.26 -14.74 6.47
C GLU A 189 -3.62 -14.04 6.47
N SER A 190 -4.53 -14.51 5.59
CA SER A 190 -5.91 -14.04 5.63
C SER A 190 -6.47 -14.31 7.02
N PRO A 191 -7.16 -13.35 7.65
CA PRO A 191 -7.84 -13.59 8.93
C PRO A 191 -8.90 -14.71 8.83
N TYR A 192 -9.20 -15.17 7.64
CA TYR A 192 -10.02 -16.34 7.34
C TYR A 192 -9.13 -17.56 7.05
N ASP A 193 -8.39 -18.01 8.05
CA ASP A 193 -7.85 -19.37 8.01
C ASP A 193 -8.86 -20.30 8.71
N PRO A 194 -9.57 -21.17 7.97
CA PRO A 194 -10.56 -22.08 8.55
C PRO A 194 -9.97 -23.06 9.57
N ARG A 195 -8.66 -23.07 9.77
CA ARG A 195 -7.97 -23.89 10.77
C ARG A 195 -8.05 -23.30 12.19
N TYR A 196 -8.48 -22.02 12.35
CA TYR A 196 -8.61 -21.35 13.66
C TYR A 196 -10.07 -21.20 14.14
N ASP A 197 -11.05 -21.63 13.35
CA ASP A 197 -12.46 -21.71 13.74
C ASP A 197 -12.84 -23.12 14.26
N SER A 198 -12.09 -23.60 15.27
CA SER A 198 -12.43 -24.87 15.95
C SER A 198 -12.52 -24.66 17.46
#